data_15ee9f6844b8339d3dacf71a00af61fc
#
_entry.id   15ee9f6844b8339d3dacf71a00af61fc
#
_cell.length_a   1.000
_cell.length_b   1.000
_cell.length_c   1.000
_cell.angle_alpha   90.00
_cell.angle_beta   90.00
_cell.angle_gamma   90.00
#
_symmetry.space_group_name_H-M   'P 1'
#
loop_
_entity.id
_entity.type
_entity.pdbx_description
1 polymer ?
#
loop_
_entity_poly.entity_id
_entity_poly.type
_entity_poly.pdbx_seq_one_letter_code
_entity_poly.pdbx_strand_id
1 'polypeptide(L)'
;MLEVKNLHKEFVNKIAVNDISFTVNKGEIFGLLGPNGAGKTTTIRMILNIILPDSGVVLFDGKPFTEETKNLVGYLPEERGLYQKNKLFDTITYFGSLKNLKTSEIKNNANYWLKKFELVGNEGRKIEELSKGNQQKVQFIISVLHNPDMIILDEPFSGFDPVNQDLLKEILIELKNNGKTIIFSTHQMEQVEKLCDNICLINNGEIILSGKLTEIKKNYGNNSIIIEFSGDGSFIKDFKGIKHCNIFENYAEIIVNNDFSVKSFLDEANKKIDIRKFEITEPSLHSIFIEKVGNASKVKEVIS
;
A
#
# COMPACT_ATOMS: atom_id res chain seq x y z
N MET A 1 12.29 -13.55 -6.47
CA MET A 1 11.99 -13.49 -5.04
C MET A 1 12.86 -12.41 -4.40
N LEU A 2 12.29 -11.53 -3.61
CA LEU A 2 13.02 -10.54 -2.81
C LEU A 2 13.00 -10.96 -1.35
N GLU A 3 14.15 -10.98 -0.71
CA GLU A 3 14.29 -11.26 0.71
C GLU A 3 14.93 -10.06 1.41
N VAL A 4 14.26 -9.59 2.44
CA VAL A 4 14.74 -8.55 3.35
C VAL A 4 15.02 -9.21 4.68
N LYS A 5 16.26 -9.11 5.20
CA LYS A 5 16.69 -9.79 6.42
C LYS A 5 17.34 -8.82 7.41
N ASN A 6 16.72 -8.67 8.56
CA ASN A 6 17.21 -7.89 9.70
C ASN A 6 17.65 -6.46 9.31
N LEU A 7 16.87 -5.80 8.42
CA LEU A 7 17.20 -4.44 8.00
C LEU A 7 17.06 -3.46 9.15
N HIS A 8 18.14 -2.71 9.38
CA HIS A 8 18.19 -1.65 10.37
C HIS A 8 18.73 -0.36 9.76
N LYS A 9 18.14 0.77 10.13
CA LYS A 9 18.60 2.10 9.74
C LYS A 9 18.31 3.13 10.81
N GLU A 10 19.36 3.78 11.27
CA GLU A 10 19.29 4.91 12.17
C GLU A 10 19.78 6.19 11.44
N PHE A 11 19.07 7.27 11.61
CA PHE A 11 19.49 8.62 11.27
C PHE A 11 19.70 9.41 12.57
N VAL A 12 20.38 10.54 12.49
CA VAL A 12 20.65 11.35 13.67
C VAL A 12 19.45 11.41 14.61
N ASN A 13 19.57 10.78 15.79
CA ASN A 13 18.57 10.72 16.85
C ASN A 13 17.23 10.01 16.51
N LYS A 14 17.15 9.22 15.39
CA LYS A 14 15.93 8.49 15.06
C LYS A 14 16.20 7.17 14.38
N ILE A 15 15.73 6.09 14.99
CA ILE A 15 15.66 4.79 14.31
C ILE A 15 14.48 4.86 13.34
N ALA A 16 14.80 4.79 12.05
CA ALA A 16 13.80 4.83 10.97
C ALA A 16 13.30 3.43 10.60
N VAL A 17 14.17 2.42 10.72
CA VAL A 17 13.86 1.01 10.47
C VAL A 17 14.60 0.18 11.52
N ASN A 18 13.87 -0.69 12.23
CA ASN A 18 14.38 -1.46 13.36
C ASN A 18 14.17 -2.96 13.13
N ASP A 19 15.20 -3.63 12.64
CA ASP A 19 15.29 -5.10 12.49
C ASP A 19 14.09 -5.71 11.72
N ILE A 20 13.78 -5.17 10.56
CA ILE A 20 12.66 -5.70 9.76
C ILE A 20 13.10 -6.83 8.83
N SER A 21 12.27 -7.87 8.73
CA SER A 21 12.49 -9.01 7.85
C SER A 21 11.18 -9.44 7.19
N PHE A 22 11.19 -9.59 5.87
CA PHE A 22 10.06 -10.10 5.09
C PHE A 22 10.52 -10.64 3.74
N THR A 23 9.64 -11.37 3.09
CA THR A 23 9.89 -11.97 1.78
C THR A 23 8.78 -11.59 0.81
N VAL A 24 9.14 -11.28 -0.44
CA VAL A 24 8.20 -11.05 -1.54
C VAL A 24 8.43 -12.13 -2.60
N ASN A 25 7.38 -12.88 -2.91
CA ASN A 25 7.44 -13.95 -3.89
C ASN A 25 7.27 -13.40 -5.32
N LYS A 26 7.69 -14.20 -6.31
CA LYS A 26 7.48 -13.82 -7.72
C LYS A 26 6.00 -13.83 -8.08
N GLY A 27 5.57 -12.84 -8.84
CA GLY A 27 4.21 -12.79 -9.40
C GLY A 27 3.12 -12.42 -8.38
N GLU A 28 3.49 -11.86 -7.21
CA GLU A 28 2.53 -11.35 -6.23
C GLU A 28 2.50 -9.83 -6.15
N ILE A 29 1.42 -9.31 -5.62
CA ILE A 29 1.32 -7.92 -5.16
C ILE A 29 1.53 -7.90 -3.65
N PHE A 30 2.57 -7.22 -3.21
CA PHE A 30 2.96 -7.07 -1.81
C PHE A 30 2.74 -5.64 -1.34
N GLY A 31 1.98 -5.47 -0.26
CA GLY A 31 1.71 -4.18 0.36
C GLY A 31 2.64 -3.88 1.54
N LEU A 32 3.35 -2.75 1.47
CA LEU A 32 4.13 -2.20 2.58
C LEU A 32 3.33 -1.07 3.24
N LEU A 33 2.67 -1.38 4.36
CA LEU A 33 1.71 -0.50 4.99
C LEU A 33 2.28 0.21 6.21
N GLY A 34 1.65 1.32 6.55
CA GLY A 34 1.90 2.03 7.81
C GLY A 34 1.61 3.52 7.69
N PRO A 35 1.53 4.24 8.81
CA PRO A 35 1.34 5.67 8.83
C PRO A 35 2.54 6.42 8.21
N ASN A 36 2.36 7.71 7.98
CA ASN A 36 3.46 8.55 7.54
C ASN A 36 4.57 8.57 8.60
N GLY A 37 5.82 8.43 8.12
CA GLY A 37 6.98 8.34 9.01
C GLY A 37 7.22 6.96 9.65
N ALA A 38 6.45 5.92 9.30
CA ALA A 38 6.61 4.56 9.81
C ALA A 38 7.90 3.84 9.36
N GLY A 39 8.60 4.35 8.34
CA GLY A 39 9.81 3.74 7.78
C GLY A 39 9.64 3.12 6.39
N LYS A 40 8.44 3.18 5.77
CA LYS A 40 8.14 2.58 4.46
C LYS A 40 9.10 3.04 3.34
N THR A 41 9.16 4.34 3.09
CA THR A 41 10.05 4.93 2.05
C THR A 41 11.51 4.65 2.33
N THR A 42 11.95 4.67 3.60
CA THR A 42 13.32 4.31 3.99
C THR A 42 13.61 2.85 3.65
N THR A 43 12.69 1.95 3.95
CA THR A 43 12.79 0.53 3.59
C THR A 43 12.90 0.32 2.09
N ILE A 44 12.04 0.98 1.30
CA ILE A 44 12.09 0.93 -0.17
C ILE A 44 13.44 1.44 -0.68
N ARG A 45 13.93 2.56 -0.16
CA ARG A 45 15.23 3.13 -0.56
C ARG A 45 16.40 2.21 -0.21
N MET A 46 16.34 1.46 0.89
CA MET A 46 17.33 0.44 1.22
C MET A 46 17.23 -0.78 0.30
N ILE A 47 16.02 -1.24 -0.02
CA ILE A 47 15.82 -2.33 -1.00
C ILE A 47 16.45 -1.98 -2.36
N LEU A 48 16.30 -0.73 -2.80
CA LEU A 48 16.85 -0.23 -4.07
C LEU A 48 18.33 0.13 -4.00
N ASN A 49 18.98 -0.06 -2.86
CA ASN A 49 20.38 0.35 -2.64
C ASN A 49 20.62 1.85 -2.93
N ILE A 50 19.60 2.68 -2.67
CA ILE A 50 19.68 4.16 -2.71
C ILE A 50 20.25 4.67 -1.39
N ILE A 51 19.86 4.01 -0.27
CA ILE A 51 20.39 4.23 1.06
C ILE A 51 20.97 2.91 1.55
N LEU A 52 22.17 2.94 2.11
CA LEU A 52 22.78 1.76 2.71
C LEU A 52 22.17 1.51 4.09
N PRO A 53 21.76 0.27 4.41
CA PRO A 53 21.38 -0.08 5.77
C PRO A 53 22.60 -0.05 6.70
N ASP A 54 22.37 0.15 7.99
CA ASP A 54 23.43 0.07 9.01
C ASP A 54 23.70 -1.39 9.38
N SER A 55 22.67 -2.26 9.26
CA SER A 55 22.81 -3.71 9.33
C SER A 55 21.70 -4.41 8.55
N GLY A 56 21.84 -5.71 8.35
CA GLY A 56 20.93 -6.54 7.57
C GLY A 56 21.31 -6.60 6.09
N VAL A 57 20.50 -7.32 5.30
CA VAL A 57 20.78 -7.58 3.89
C VAL A 57 19.50 -7.66 3.07
N VAL A 58 19.59 -7.21 1.81
CA VAL A 58 18.57 -7.39 0.79
C VAL A 58 19.09 -8.34 -0.28
N LEU A 59 18.34 -9.39 -0.55
CA LEU A 59 18.67 -10.39 -1.56
C LEU A 59 17.59 -10.41 -2.65
N PHE A 60 18.04 -10.42 -3.90
CA PHE A 60 17.19 -10.61 -5.07
C PHE A 60 17.56 -11.95 -5.73
N ASP A 61 16.60 -12.89 -5.75
CA ASP A 61 16.83 -14.28 -6.18
C ASP A 61 18.05 -14.94 -5.48
N GLY A 62 18.15 -14.70 -4.15
CA GLY A 62 19.22 -15.26 -3.31
C GLY A 62 20.59 -14.57 -3.45
N LYS A 63 20.70 -13.51 -4.25
CA LYS A 63 21.95 -12.75 -4.46
C LYS A 63 21.79 -11.31 -3.95
N PRO A 64 22.88 -10.67 -3.49
CA PRO A 64 22.84 -9.26 -3.14
C PRO A 64 22.33 -8.38 -4.28
N PHE A 65 21.63 -7.32 -3.95
CA PHE A 65 21.12 -6.35 -4.90
C PHE A 65 22.29 -5.57 -5.54
N THR A 66 22.44 -5.64 -6.86
CA THR A 66 23.54 -5.02 -7.62
C THR A 66 23.01 -3.97 -8.59
N GLU A 67 23.93 -3.24 -9.25
CA GLU A 67 23.56 -2.32 -10.35
C GLU A 67 22.84 -3.05 -11.50
N GLU A 68 23.23 -4.29 -11.81
CA GLU A 68 22.55 -5.11 -12.81
C GLU A 68 21.12 -5.42 -12.42
N THR A 69 20.88 -5.69 -11.13
CA THR A 69 19.53 -5.92 -10.58
C THR A 69 18.64 -4.69 -10.76
N LYS A 70 19.19 -3.47 -10.69
CA LYS A 70 18.41 -2.22 -10.91
C LYS A 70 17.76 -2.15 -12.29
N ASN A 71 18.33 -2.83 -13.29
CA ASN A 71 17.74 -2.88 -14.64
C ASN A 71 16.48 -3.76 -14.69
N LEU A 72 16.35 -4.70 -13.75
CA LEU A 72 15.17 -5.59 -13.63
C LEU A 72 14.05 -4.96 -12.78
N VAL A 73 14.31 -3.79 -12.19
CA VAL A 73 13.38 -3.14 -11.28
C VAL A 73 12.91 -1.80 -11.85
N GLY A 74 11.59 -1.62 -11.85
CA GLY A 74 10.95 -0.33 -12.06
C GLY A 74 10.67 0.34 -10.72
N TYR A 75 10.94 1.64 -10.61
CA TYR A 75 10.70 2.38 -9.38
C TYR A 75 9.91 3.66 -9.62
N LEU A 76 8.82 3.81 -8.89
CA LEU A 76 8.05 5.04 -8.79
C LEU A 76 8.29 5.65 -7.41
N PRO A 77 9.02 6.76 -7.28
CA PRO A 77 9.20 7.47 -6.01
C PRO A 77 7.94 8.25 -5.62
N GLU A 78 7.74 8.49 -4.32
CA GLU A 78 6.67 9.35 -3.80
C GLU A 78 6.79 10.79 -4.33
N GLU A 79 8.02 11.33 -4.38
CA GLU A 79 8.28 12.67 -4.88
C GLU A 79 8.36 12.70 -6.41
N ARG A 80 7.81 13.75 -7.00
CA ARG A 80 7.80 13.92 -8.46
C ARG A 80 9.15 14.43 -8.95
N GLY A 81 9.97 13.53 -9.46
CA GLY A 81 11.30 13.83 -10.03
C GLY A 81 11.30 14.16 -11.52
N LEU A 82 10.20 14.68 -12.11
CA LEU A 82 10.13 14.97 -13.53
C LEU A 82 10.71 16.36 -13.88
N TYR A 83 11.44 16.43 -14.99
CA TYR A 83 11.94 17.69 -15.56
C TYR A 83 10.79 18.51 -16.11
N GLN A 84 10.30 19.50 -15.35
CA GLN A 84 9.05 20.23 -15.60
C GLN A 84 9.02 20.94 -16.96
N LYS A 85 10.14 21.47 -17.45
CA LYS A 85 10.25 22.21 -18.72
C LYS A 85 10.42 21.31 -19.95
N ASN A 86 10.66 20.00 -19.77
CA ASN A 86 10.80 19.07 -20.88
C ASN A 86 9.42 18.62 -21.39
N LYS A 87 9.36 18.28 -22.67
CA LYS A 87 8.15 17.67 -23.26
C LYS A 87 7.95 16.24 -22.72
N LEU A 88 6.69 15.83 -22.67
CA LEU A 88 6.31 14.51 -22.19
C LEU A 88 7.08 13.39 -22.91
N PHE A 89 7.05 13.38 -24.25
CA PHE A 89 7.70 12.31 -25.02
C PHE A 89 9.22 12.34 -24.90
N ASP A 90 9.83 13.53 -24.84
CA ASP A 90 11.27 13.69 -24.65
C ASP A 90 11.70 13.15 -23.25
N THR A 91 10.85 13.39 -22.24
CA THR A 91 11.06 12.87 -20.89
C THR A 91 11.01 11.34 -20.87
N ILE A 92 10.00 10.73 -21.49
CA ILE A 92 9.91 9.26 -21.60
C ILE A 92 11.12 8.71 -22.36
N THR A 93 11.51 9.35 -23.46
CA THR A 93 12.66 8.94 -24.28
C THR A 93 13.97 8.98 -23.48
N TYR A 94 14.18 10.05 -22.73
CA TYR A 94 15.36 10.18 -21.88
C TYR A 94 15.46 9.04 -20.85
N PHE A 95 14.40 8.80 -20.08
CA PHE A 95 14.42 7.72 -19.08
C PHE A 95 14.49 6.32 -19.70
N GLY A 96 13.86 6.09 -20.85
CA GLY A 96 13.98 4.84 -21.61
C GLY A 96 15.43 4.59 -22.07
N SER A 97 16.11 5.64 -22.51
CA SER A 97 17.53 5.55 -22.91
C SER A 97 18.47 5.21 -21.75
N LEU A 98 18.19 5.71 -20.55
CA LEU A 98 18.92 5.35 -19.32
C LEU A 98 18.78 3.87 -18.95
N LYS A 99 17.71 3.22 -19.42
CA LYS A 99 17.47 1.78 -19.27
C LYS A 99 17.95 0.97 -20.48
N ASN A 100 18.78 1.56 -21.35
CA ASN A 100 19.36 0.95 -22.54
C ASN A 100 18.34 0.45 -23.57
N LEU A 101 17.11 0.99 -23.58
CA LEU A 101 16.13 0.67 -24.60
C LEU A 101 16.47 1.33 -25.94
N LYS A 102 16.24 0.60 -27.04
CA LYS A 102 16.35 1.17 -28.38
C LYS A 102 15.23 2.18 -28.66
N THR A 103 15.48 3.15 -29.49
CA THR A 103 14.49 4.20 -29.84
C THR A 103 13.15 3.62 -30.32
N SER A 104 13.19 2.53 -31.11
CA SER A 104 12.00 1.84 -31.57
C SER A 104 11.21 1.18 -30.43
N GLU A 105 11.89 0.58 -29.45
CA GLU A 105 11.27 -0.02 -28.26
C GLU A 105 10.65 1.05 -27.40
N ILE A 106 11.36 2.17 -27.16
CA ILE A 106 10.84 3.31 -26.39
C ILE A 106 9.56 3.82 -27.04
N LYS A 107 9.55 4.04 -28.37
CA LYS A 107 8.38 4.53 -29.09
C LYS A 107 7.18 3.59 -28.97
N ASN A 108 7.39 2.30 -29.15
CA ASN A 108 6.33 1.29 -29.08
C ASN A 108 5.75 1.21 -27.66
N ASN A 109 6.62 1.10 -26.65
CA ASN A 109 6.21 0.99 -25.26
C ASN A 109 5.55 2.29 -24.77
N ALA A 110 6.09 3.45 -25.14
CA ALA A 110 5.49 4.74 -24.82
C ALA A 110 4.08 4.86 -25.41
N ASN A 111 3.90 4.55 -26.69
CA ASN A 111 2.59 4.62 -27.32
C ASN A 111 1.57 3.68 -26.67
N TYR A 112 1.98 2.46 -26.29
CA TYR A 112 1.13 1.53 -25.56
C TYR A 112 0.66 2.14 -24.23
N TRP A 113 1.59 2.65 -23.41
CA TRP A 113 1.27 3.21 -22.11
C TRP A 113 0.52 4.54 -22.18
N LEU A 114 0.86 5.42 -23.13
CA LEU A 114 0.15 6.68 -23.34
C LEU A 114 -1.32 6.42 -23.72
N LYS A 115 -1.57 5.42 -24.56
CA LYS A 115 -2.95 5.01 -24.88
C LYS A 115 -3.68 4.48 -23.65
N LYS A 116 -3.02 3.64 -22.86
CA LYS A 116 -3.62 3.01 -21.67
C LYS A 116 -3.97 4.02 -20.58
N PHE A 117 -3.17 5.08 -20.44
CA PHE A 117 -3.39 6.16 -19.49
C PHE A 117 -4.16 7.36 -20.07
N GLU A 118 -4.70 7.26 -21.30
CA GLU A 118 -5.45 8.33 -21.96
C GLU A 118 -4.64 9.63 -22.12
N LEU A 119 -3.35 9.51 -22.39
CA LEU A 119 -2.42 10.63 -22.57
C LEU A 119 -2.06 10.89 -24.04
N VAL A 120 -2.66 10.18 -24.99
CA VAL A 120 -2.46 10.39 -26.42
C VAL A 120 -2.84 11.84 -26.80
N GLY A 121 -1.99 12.49 -27.60
CA GLY A 121 -2.14 13.89 -27.98
C GLY A 121 -1.48 14.89 -27.04
N ASN A 122 -0.87 14.41 -25.92
CA ASN A 122 -0.11 15.24 -24.98
C ASN A 122 1.41 15.14 -25.18
N GLU A 123 1.89 14.38 -26.16
CA GLU A 123 3.30 14.04 -26.37
C GLU A 123 4.21 15.27 -26.49
N GLY A 124 3.71 16.32 -27.13
CA GLY A 124 4.43 17.58 -27.34
C GLY A 124 4.29 18.60 -26.23
N ARG A 125 3.42 18.37 -25.24
CA ARG A 125 3.22 19.28 -24.10
C ARG A 125 4.36 19.16 -23.10
N LYS A 126 4.68 20.27 -22.43
CA LYS A 126 5.63 20.25 -21.31
C LYS A 126 5.01 19.58 -20.08
N ILE A 127 5.84 18.98 -19.27
CA ILE A 127 5.40 18.31 -18.01
C ILE A 127 4.66 19.31 -17.10
N GLU A 128 5.12 20.55 -16.97
CA GLU A 128 4.48 21.61 -16.18
C GLU A 128 3.07 21.98 -16.64
N GLU A 129 2.72 21.69 -17.89
CA GLU A 129 1.40 21.95 -18.47
C GLU A 129 0.38 20.82 -18.19
N LEU A 130 0.84 19.69 -17.63
CA LEU A 130 0.00 18.57 -17.29
C LEU A 130 -0.58 18.73 -15.89
N SER A 131 -1.80 18.22 -15.68
CA SER A 131 -2.35 18.12 -14.32
C SER A 131 -1.46 17.24 -13.42
N LYS A 132 -1.57 17.41 -12.11
CA LYS A 132 -0.83 16.59 -11.14
C LYS A 132 -1.05 15.09 -11.34
N GLY A 133 -2.29 14.66 -11.63
CA GLY A 133 -2.61 13.27 -11.94
C GLY A 133 -1.94 12.79 -13.24
N ASN A 134 -1.92 13.61 -14.28
CA ASN A 134 -1.24 13.24 -15.53
C ASN A 134 0.29 13.18 -15.35
N GLN A 135 0.88 14.04 -14.54
CA GLN A 135 2.32 13.92 -14.19
C GLN A 135 2.60 12.60 -13.47
N GLN A 136 1.71 12.17 -12.58
CA GLN A 136 1.81 10.88 -11.90
C GLN A 136 1.72 9.70 -12.88
N LYS A 137 0.79 9.78 -13.86
CA LYS A 137 0.69 8.79 -14.95
C LYS A 137 2.00 8.70 -15.74
N VAL A 138 2.61 9.83 -16.10
CA VAL A 138 3.91 9.87 -16.79
C VAL A 138 5.01 9.21 -15.96
N GLN A 139 5.04 9.49 -14.67
CA GLN A 139 6.02 8.91 -13.74
C GLN A 139 5.87 7.38 -13.64
N PHE A 140 4.62 6.91 -13.57
CA PHE A 140 4.35 5.46 -13.63
C PHE A 140 4.80 4.85 -14.96
N ILE A 141 4.47 5.48 -16.10
CA ILE A 141 4.92 5.02 -17.42
C ILE A 141 6.44 4.84 -17.46
N ILE A 142 7.20 5.80 -16.96
CA ILE A 142 8.66 5.74 -16.90
C ILE A 142 9.12 4.53 -16.06
N SER A 143 8.45 4.24 -14.94
CA SER A 143 8.82 3.14 -14.06
C SER A 143 8.63 1.76 -14.70
N VAL A 144 7.69 1.61 -15.64
CA VAL A 144 7.36 0.34 -16.29
C VAL A 144 7.80 0.25 -17.75
N LEU A 145 8.36 1.32 -18.32
CA LEU A 145 8.69 1.46 -19.75
C LEU A 145 9.62 0.36 -20.27
N HIS A 146 10.58 -0.06 -19.45
CA HIS A 146 11.58 -1.09 -19.77
C HIS A 146 11.12 -2.52 -19.45
N ASN A 147 9.81 -2.69 -19.18
CA ASN A 147 9.18 -3.98 -18.88
C ASN A 147 9.86 -4.76 -17.73
N PRO A 148 10.08 -4.15 -16.56
CA PRO A 148 10.79 -4.76 -15.44
C PRO A 148 10.10 -6.02 -14.94
N ASP A 149 10.86 -6.91 -14.28
CA ASP A 149 10.32 -8.11 -13.61
C ASP A 149 9.71 -7.78 -12.24
N MET A 150 10.26 -6.75 -11.58
CA MET A 150 9.77 -6.23 -10.30
C MET A 150 9.46 -4.73 -10.43
N ILE A 151 8.35 -4.32 -9.83
CA ILE A 151 7.90 -2.93 -9.82
C ILE A 151 7.72 -2.50 -8.37
N ILE A 152 8.43 -1.46 -7.95
CA ILE A 152 8.35 -0.89 -6.60
C ILE A 152 7.74 0.50 -6.72
N LEU A 153 6.64 0.73 -6.00
CA LEU A 153 5.85 1.95 -6.09
C LEU A 153 5.68 2.57 -4.70
N ASP A 154 6.16 3.78 -4.53
CA ASP A 154 6.04 4.50 -3.26
C ASP A 154 4.83 5.46 -3.33
N GLU A 155 3.77 5.18 -2.55
CA GLU A 155 2.49 5.89 -2.52
C GLU A 155 1.85 6.11 -3.91
N PRO A 156 1.67 5.06 -4.74
CA PRO A 156 1.29 5.21 -6.15
C PRO A 156 -0.09 5.82 -6.38
N PHE A 157 -1.00 5.72 -5.42
CA PHE A 157 -2.37 6.25 -5.50
C PHE A 157 -2.46 7.72 -5.09
N SER A 158 -1.39 8.29 -4.54
CA SER A 158 -1.35 9.68 -4.10
C SER A 158 -1.52 10.65 -5.27
N GLY A 159 -2.48 11.57 -5.14
CA GLY A 159 -2.75 12.60 -6.16
C GLY A 159 -3.58 12.15 -7.35
N PHE A 160 -4.10 10.92 -7.35
CA PHE A 160 -5.12 10.47 -8.28
C PHE A 160 -6.53 10.68 -7.72
N ASP A 161 -7.45 11.06 -8.61
CA ASP A 161 -8.88 10.98 -8.34
C ASP A 161 -9.36 9.51 -8.35
N PRO A 162 -10.58 9.20 -7.89
CA PRO A 162 -11.08 7.83 -7.81
C PRO A 162 -11.04 7.06 -9.13
N VAL A 163 -11.34 7.72 -10.27
CA VAL A 163 -11.32 7.06 -11.59
C VAL A 163 -9.92 6.65 -11.99
N ASN A 164 -8.94 7.52 -11.78
CA ASN A 164 -7.54 7.21 -12.06
C ASN A 164 -6.95 6.19 -11.07
N GLN A 165 -7.44 6.16 -9.83
CA GLN A 165 -7.08 5.09 -8.89
C GLN A 165 -7.58 3.72 -9.35
N ASP A 166 -8.82 3.64 -9.87
CA ASP A 166 -9.37 2.38 -10.38
C ASP A 166 -8.62 1.93 -11.63
N LEU A 167 -8.32 2.83 -12.56
CA LEU A 167 -7.47 2.53 -13.72
C LEU A 167 -6.10 1.98 -13.30
N LEU A 168 -5.46 2.59 -12.31
CA LEU A 168 -4.17 2.10 -11.81
C LEU A 168 -4.29 0.70 -11.21
N LYS A 169 -5.35 0.41 -10.45
CA LYS A 169 -5.60 -0.94 -9.89
C LYS A 169 -5.71 -1.99 -10.99
N GLU A 170 -6.49 -1.70 -12.02
CA GLU A 170 -6.63 -2.60 -13.18
C GLU A 170 -5.28 -2.88 -13.84
N ILE A 171 -4.45 -1.85 -14.02
CA ILE A 171 -3.10 -1.98 -14.57
C ILE A 171 -2.21 -2.83 -13.67
N LEU A 172 -2.24 -2.65 -12.35
CA LEU A 172 -1.44 -3.45 -11.43
C LEU A 172 -1.85 -4.93 -11.45
N ILE A 173 -3.16 -5.21 -11.50
CA ILE A 173 -3.68 -6.57 -11.63
C ILE A 173 -3.23 -7.20 -12.96
N GLU A 174 -3.30 -6.46 -14.07
CA GLU A 174 -2.83 -6.95 -15.37
C GLU A 174 -1.33 -7.25 -15.36
N LEU A 175 -0.51 -6.36 -14.80
CA LEU A 175 0.94 -6.58 -14.66
C LEU A 175 1.24 -7.83 -13.82
N LYS A 176 0.53 -8.02 -12.69
CA LYS A 176 0.61 -9.23 -11.89
C LYS A 176 0.26 -10.48 -12.72
N ASN A 177 -0.85 -10.45 -13.44
CA ASN A 177 -1.32 -11.57 -14.27
C ASN A 177 -0.32 -11.90 -15.40
N ASN A 178 0.49 -10.92 -15.82
CA ASN A 178 1.60 -11.08 -16.75
C ASN A 178 2.91 -11.54 -16.04
N GLY A 179 2.82 -11.99 -14.78
CA GLY A 179 3.93 -12.54 -14.00
C GLY A 179 4.85 -11.51 -13.34
N LYS A 180 4.50 -10.22 -13.37
CA LYS A 180 5.29 -9.19 -12.69
C LYS A 180 5.10 -9.24 -11.18
N THR A 181 6.18 -8.99 -10.44
CA THR A 181 6.14 -8.83 -8.98
C THR A 181 5.98 -7.36 -8.65
N ILE A 182 5.04 -7.02 -7.78
CA ILE A 182 4.73 -5.63 -7.46
C ILE A 182 4.84 -5.43 -5.96
N ILE A 183 5.58 -4.42 -5.55
CA ILE A 183 5.63 -3.93 -4.17
C ILE A 183 5.11 -2.51 -4.19
N PHE A 184 4.13 -2.19 -3.34
CA PHE A 184 3.77 -0.78 -3.17
C PHE A 184 3.63 -0.41 -1.71
N SER A 185 4.08 0.80 -1.39
CA SER A 185 3.84 1.40 -0.08
C SER A 185 2.55 2.20 -0.09
N THR A 186 1.83 2.19 1.01
CA THR A 186 0.69 3.07 1.22
C THR A 186 0.29 3.15 2.69
N HIS A 187 -0.41 4.23 3.05
CA HIS A 187 -1.15 4.38 4.30
C HIS A 187 -2.65 4.09 4.11
N GLN A 188 -3.12 3.87 2.87
CA GLN A 188 -4.52 3.61 2.52
C GLN A 188 -4.81 2.11 2.56
N MET A 189 -5.32 1.60 3.68
CA MET A 189 -5.53 0.17 3.89
C MET A 189 -6.57 -0.44 2.96
N GLU A 190 -7.56 0.33 2.53
CA GLU A 190 -8.57 -0.11 1.56
C GLU A 190 -7.97 -0.52 0.20
N GLN A 191 -6.94 0.20 -0.28
CA GLN A 191 -6.27 -0.15 -1.53
C GLN A 191 -5.55 -1.50 -1.42
N VAL A 192 -4.97 -1.74 -0.25
CA VAL A 192 -4.27 -3.00 0.04
C VAL A 192 -5.22 -4.18 0.10
N GLU A 193 -6.37 -4.02 0.74
CA GLU A 193 -7.40 -5.06 0.81
C GLU A 193 -7.89 -5.52 -0.57
N LYS A 194 -7.90 -4.60 -1.53
CA LYS A 194 -8.36 -4.87 -2.90
C LYS A 194 -7.30 -5.48 -3.81
N LEU A 195 -6.01 -5.30 -3.49
CA LEU A 195 -4.92 -5.60 -4.43
C LEU A 195 -3.92 -6.64 -3.93
N CYS A 196 -3.61 -6.65 -2.62
CA CYS A 196 -2.46 -7.39 -2.13
C CYS A 196 -2.74 -8.86 -1.85
N ASP A 197 -1.77 -9.71 -2.16
CA ASP A 197 -1.72 -11.11 -1.73
C ASP A 197 -1.11 -11.21 -0.34
N ASN A 198 0.02 -10.53 -0.15
CA ASN A 198 0.78 -10.48 1.09
C ASN A 198 1.00 -9.03 1.53
N ILE A 199 1.15 -8.83 2.82
CA ILE A 199 1.36 -7.51 3.41
C ILE A 199 2.45 -7.51 4.48
N CYS A 200 3.03 -6.35 4.70
CA CYS A 200 3.86 -6.03 5.85
C CYS A 200 3.43 -4.67 6.40
N LEU A 201 2.90 -4.66 7.60
CA LEU A 201 2.48 -3.46 8.32
C LEU A 201 3.59 -2.99 9.22
N ILE A 202 4.11 -1.79 8.95
CA ILE A 202 5.19 -1.16 9.71
C ILE A 202 4.63 0.00 10.53
N ASN A 203 5.07 0.09 11.77
CA ASN A 203 4.82 1.24 12.64
C ASN A 203 6.07 1.55 13.46
N ASN A 204 6.50 2.82 13.51
CA ASN A 204 7.70 3.25 14.21
C ASN A 204 8.96 2.43 13.87
N GLY A 205 9.12 2.05 12.61
CA GLY A 205 10.26 1.28 12.12
C GLY A 205 10.19 -0.23 12.39
N GLU A 206 9.15 -0.74 13.04
CA GLU A 206 9.00 -2.15 13.41
C GLU A 206 7.84 -2.82 12.68
N ILE A 207 7.96 -4.12 12.39
CA ILE A 207 6.85 -4.91 11.82
C ILE A 207 5.84 -5.21 12.91
N ILE A 208 4.61 -4.73 12.71
CA ILE A 208 3.47 -5.03 13.58
C ILE A 208 2.75 -6.30 13.13
N LEU A 209 2.70 -6.52 11.82
CA LEU A 209 1.97 -7.63 11.21
C LEU A 209 2.55 -7.90 9.81
N SER A 210 2.75 -9.17 9.47
CA SER A 210 3.20 -9.56 8.13
C SER A 210 2.63 -10.93 7.76
N GLY A 211 2.36 -11.14 6.48
CA GLY A 211 1.91 -12.41 5.93
C GLY A 211 0.81 -12.27 4.89
N LYS A 212 0.20 -13.41 4.56
CA LYS A 212 -0.87 -13.48 3.57
C LYS A 212 -2.14 -12.77 4.08
N LEU A 213 -2.65 -11.83 3.29
CA LEU A 213 -3.77 -10.99 3.69
C LEU A 213 -5.01 -11.81 4.10
N THR A 214 -5.33 -12.84 3.33
CA THR A 214 -6.48 -13.72 3.63
C THR A 214 -6.31 -14.50 4.92
N GLU A 215 -5.09 -14.94 5.25
CA GLU A 215 -4.80 -15.65 6.50
C GLU A 215 -4.84 -14.70 7.70
N ILE A 216 -4.29 -13.50 7.53
CA ILE A 216 -4.35 -12.46 8.54
C ILE A 216 -5.81 -12.18 8.90
N LYS A 217 -6.67 -11.86 7.92
CA LYS A 217 -8.09 -11.57 8.16
C LYS A 217 -8.80 -12.76 8.80
N LYS A 218 -8.56 -13.98 8.30
CA LYS A 218 -9.14 -15.20 8.84
C LYS A 218 -8.77 -15.47 10.31
N ASN A 219 -7.52 -15.18 10.70
CA ASN A 219 -7.06 -15.36 12.09
C ASN A 219 -7.77 -14.43 13.08
N TYR A 220 -8.30 -13.31 12.61
CA TYR A 220 -9.18 -12.42 13.39
C TYR A 220 -10.62 -12.90 13.43
N GLY A 221 -11.00 -13.89 12.56
CA GLY A 221 -12.33 -14.49 12.51
C GLY A 221 -13.43 -13.57 11.99
N ASN A 222 -14.66 -14.09 11.97
CA ASN A 222 -15.88 -13.31 11.64
C ASN A 222 -16.36 -12.53 12.87
N ASN A 223 -15.46 -11.81 13.51
CA ASN A 223 -15.73 -11.11 14.75
C ASN A 223 -15.95 -9.60 14.53
N SER A 224 -16.16 -9.20 13.27
CA SER A 224 -16.53 -7.82 12.94
C SER A 224 -17.99 -7.74 12.54
N ILE A 225 -18.64 -6.69 12.99
CA ILE A 225 -20.03 -6.38 12.66
C ILE A 225 -20.06 -4.97 12.08
N ILE A 226 -20.69 -4.88 10.91
CA ILE A 226 -21.04 -3.61 10.29
C ILE A 226 -22.52 -3.36 10.55
N ILE A 227 -22.85 -2.23 11.13
CA ILE A 227 -24.23 -1.80 11.34
C ILE A 227 -24.44 -0.38 10.79
N GLU A 228 -25.42 -0.22 9.89
CA GLU A 228 -25.91 1.08 9.44
C GLU A 228 -27.26 1.35 10.11
N PHE A 229 -27.40 2.54 10.66
CA PHE A 229 -28.56 2.87 11.48
C PHE A 229 -28.94 4.35 11.40
N SER A 230 -30.11 4.69 11.95
CA SER A 230 -30.52 6.05 12.28
C SER A 230 -30.84 6.13 13.76
N GLY A 231 -30.53 7.24 14.41
CA GLY A 231 -30.72 7.43 15.85
C GLY A 231 -29.41 7.45 16.63
N ASP A 232 -29.49 7.43 17.97
CA ASP A 232 -28.31 7.49 18.82
C ASP A 232 -27.68 6.13 19.06
N GLY A 233 -26.56 5.87 18.39
CA GLY A 233 -25.77 4.64 18.49
C GLY A 233 -24.81 4.61 19.70
N SER A 234 -24.81 5.58 20.60
CA SER A 234 -23.86 5.69 21.72
C SER A 234 -23.82 4.45 22.63
N PHE A 235 -24.95 3.77 22.81
CA PHE A 235 -25.07 2.56 23.62
C PHE A 235 -24.20 1.40 23.12
N ILE A 236 -23.83 1.42 21.84
CA ILE A 236 -23.01 0.36 21.22
C ILE A 236 -21.67 0.24 21.97
N LYS A 237 -21.07 1.34 22.42
CA LYS A 237 -19.76 1.31 23.10
C LYS A 237 -19.76 0.49 24.39
N ASP A 238 -20.90 0.52 25.10
CA ASP A 238 -21.03 -0.08 26.42
C ASP A 238 -21.67 -1.47 26.39
N PHE A 239 -22.00 -1.97 25.18
CA PHE A 239 -22.65 -3.28 25.06
C PHE A 239 -21.67 -4.42 25.36
N LYS A 240 -22.14 -5.38 26.17
CA LYS A 240 -21.34 -6.53 26.62
C LYS A 240 -20.82 -7.36 25.43
N GLY A 241 -19.54 -7.65 25.46
CA GLY A 241 -18.90 -8.48 24.44
C GLY A 241 -18.32 -7.67 23.27
N ILE A 242 -18.42 -6.34 23.30
CA ILE A 242 -17.71 -5.48 22.34
C ILE A 242 -16.28 -5.26 22.84
N LYS A 243 -15.33 -5.54 21.96
CA LYS A 243 -13.90 -5.37 22.19
C LYS A 243 -13.41 -4.00 21.74
N HIS A 244 -13.87 -3.58 20.58
CA HIS A 244 -13.58 -2.29 19.97
C HIS A 244 -14.73 -1.85 19.07
N CYS A 245 -14.99 -0.56 18.99
CA CYS A 245 -15.96 -0.03 18.03
C CYS A 245 -15.55 1.35 17.51
N ASN A 246 -15.78 1.55 16.23
CA ASN A 246 -15.73 2.84 15.56
C ASN A 246 -17.16 3.23 15.23
N ILE A 247 -17.66 4.29 15.86
CA ILE A 247 -19.04 4.75 15.68
C ILE A 247 -19.03 6.11 14.98
N PHE A 248 -19.81 6.20 13.92
CA PHE A 248 -20.11 7.40 13.16
C PHE A 248 -21.61 7.74 13.33
N GLU A 249 -22.06 8.85 12.78
CA GLU A 249 -23.44 9.32 12.93
C GLU A 249 -24.50 8.28 12.54
N ASN A 250 -24.27 7.51 11.47
CA ASN A 250 -25.23 6.56 10.92
C ASN A 250 -24.60 5.18 10.58
N TYR A 251 -23.41 4.90 11.11
CA TYR A 251 -22.64 3.71 10.81
C TYR A 251 -21.74 3.34 11.99
N ALA A 252 -21.59 2.04 12.27
CA ALA A 252 -20.59 1.55 13.20
C ALA A 252 -19.92 0.28 12.67
N GLU A 253 -18.61 0.18 12.92
CA GLU A 253 -17.82 -1.04 12.77
C GLU A 253 -17.43 -1.52 14.17
N ILE A 254 -17.79 -2.77 14.50
CA ILE A 254 -17.71 -3.32 15.84
C ILE A 254 -16.87 -4.59 15.78
N ILE A 255 -15.85 -4.71 16.61
CA ILE A 255 -15.11 -5.94 16.86
C ILE A 255 -15.63 -6.55 18.15
N VAL A 256 -16.04 -7.83 18.10
CA VAL A 256 -16.67 -8.53 19.22
C VAL A 256 -15.81 -9.66 19.77
N ASN A 257 -16.05 -10.01 21.03
CA ASN A 257 -15.49 -11.17 21.70
C ASN A 257 -16.38 -12.41 21.51
N ASN A 258 -15.86 -13.56 21.93
CA ASN A 258 -16.62 -14.82 21.87
C ASN A 258 -17.90 -14.84 22.69
N ASP A 259 -18.04 -13.98 23.69
CA ASP A 259 -19.23 -13.82 24.57
C ASP A 259 -20.27 -12.85 24.00
N PHE A 260 -20.04 -12.27 22.82
CA PHE A 260 -21.01 -11.39 22.19
C PHE A 260 -22.22 -12.19 21.71
N SER A 261 -23.41 -11.75 22.11
CA SER A 261 -24.66 -12.32 21.65
C SER A 261 -25.31 -11.43 20.60
N VAL A 262 -25.25 -11.86 19.35
CA VAL A 262 -25.92 -11.17 18.22
C VAL A 262 -27.39 -10.93 18.50
N LYS A 263 -28.09 -11.94 19.03
CA LYS A 263 -29.52 -11.83 19.36
C LYS A 263 -29.76 -10.73 20.38
N SER A 264 -29.06 -10.77 21.51
CA SER A 264 -29.24 -9.76 22.57
C SER A 264 -28.89 -8.36 22.09
N PHE A 265 -27.86 -8.24 21.22
CA PHE A 265 -27.50 -6.96 20.63
C PHE A 265 -28.60 -6.42 19.73
N LEU A 266 -29.16 -7.24 18.83
CA LEU A 266 -30.24 -6.84 17.93
C LEU A 266 -31.52 -6.50 18.70
N ASP A 267 -31.84 -7.27 19.76
CA ASP A 267 -33.01 -6.99 20.63
C ASP A 267 -32.90 -5.62 21.36
N GLU A 268 -31.68 -5.21 21.74
CA GLU A 268 -31.43 -3.92 22.34
C GLU A 268 -31.36 -2.80 21.31
N ALA A 269 -30.66 -3.04 20.20
CA ALA A 269 -30.48 -2.08 19.12
C ALA A 269 -31.82 -1.66 18.50
N ASN A 270 -32.70 -2.61 18.22
CA ASN A 270 -34.05 -2.33 17.68
C ASN A 270 -34.94 -1.45 18.58
N LYS A 271 -34.59 -1.32 19.87
CA LYS A 271 -35.33 -0.42 20.81
C LYS A 271 -34.79 1.02 20.78
N LYS A 272 -33.57 1.22 20.30
CA LYS A 272 -32.83 2.50 20.44
C LYS A 272 -32.54 3.17 19.11
N ILE A 273 -32.40 2.37 18.04
CA ILE A 273 -32.02 2.82 16.69
C ILE A 273 -32.85 2.11 15.63
N ASP A 274 -33.00 2.73 14.47
CA ASP A 274 -33.54 2.10 13.27
C ASP A 274 -32.41 1.47 12.46
N ILE A 275 -32.35 0.13 12.43
CA ILE A 275 -31.31 -0.62 11.73
C ILE A 275 -31.64 -0.67 10.23
N ARG A 276 -30.70 -0.20 9.40
CA ARG A 276 -30.80 -0.27 7.93
C ARG A 276 -30.02 -1.47 7.35
N LYS A 277 -28.87 -1.78 7.97
CA LYS A 277 -28.02 -2.90 7.58
C LYS A 277 -27.37 -3.49 8.82
N PHE A 278 -27.30 -4.82 8.88
CA PHE A 278 -26.51 -5.58 9.85
C PHE A 278 -25.77 -6.69 9.13
N GLU A 279 -24.45 -6.68 9.20
CA GLU A 279 -23.61 -7.66 8.50
C GLU A 279 -22.49 -8.14 9.43
N ILE A 280 -22.33 -9.47 9.51
CA ILE A 280 -21.18 -10.09 10.19
C ILE A 280 -20.13 -10.33 9.13
N THR A 281 -18.94 -9.80 9.31
CA THR A 281 -17.86 -9.83 8.32
C THR A 281 -16.51 -10.09 8.98
N GLU A 282 -15.51 -10.32 8.16
CA GLU A 282 -14.11 -10.25 8.60
C GLU A 282 -13.75 -8.78 8.90
N PRO A 283 -12.90 -8.52 9.92
CA PRO A 283 -12.48 -7.16 10.22
C PRO A 283 -11.70 -6.53 9.07
N SER A 284 -11.86 -5.23 8.91
CA SER A 284 -11.04 -4.45 8.00
C SER A 284 -9.57 -4.42 8.46
N LEU A 285 -8.62 -4.25 7.53
CA LEU A 285 -7.21 -4.03 7.91
C LEU A 285 -7.05 -2.81 8.83
N HIS A 286 -7.89 -1.80 8.63
CA HIS A 286 -7.91 -0.61 9.48
C HIS A 286 -8.25 -0.96 10.93
N SER A 287 -9.28 -1.76 11.15
CA SER A 287 -9.68 -2.20 12.49
C SER A 287 -8.62 -3.08 13.15
N ILE A 288 -8.01 -3.99 12.37
CA ILE A 288 -6.87 -4.80 12.83
C ILE A 288 -5.68 -3.91 13.25
N PHE A 289 -5.36 -2.89 12.46
CA PHE A 289 -4.28 -1.94 12.76
C PHE A 289 -4.54 -1.18 14.06
N ILE A 290 -5.74 -0.59 14.21
CA ILE A 290 -6.10 0.17 15.43
C ILE A 290 -6.00 -0.72 16.67
N GLU A 291 -6.48 -1.96 16.60
CA GLU A 291 -6.36 -2.91 17.70
C GLU A 291 -4.89 -3.19 18.08
N LYS A 292 -4.04 -3.44 17.07
CA LYS A 292 -2.62 -3.75 17.31
C LYS A 292 -1.85 -2.56 17.86
N VAL A 293 -2.03 -1.38 17.28
CA VAL A 293 -1.32 -0.16 17.71
C VAL A 293 -1.85 0.35 19.03
N GLY A 294 -3.17 0.32 19.25
CA GLY A 294 -3.79 0.71 20.52
C GLY A 294 -3.34 -0.15 21.69
N ASN A 295 -3.17 -1.45 21.48
CA ASN A 295 -2.63 -2.38 22.48
C ASN A 295 -1.13 -2.14 22.75
N ALA A 296 -0.34 -1.81 21.72
CA ALA A 296 1.09 -1.50 21.88
C ALA A 296 1.34 -0.22 22.70
N SER A 297 0.46 0.79 22.57
CA SER A 297 0.55 2.02 23.36
C SER A 297 0.24 1.78 24.83
N LYS A 298 -0.78 0.95 25.14
CA LYS A 298 -1.13 0.59 26.52
C LYS A 298 -0.03 -0.23 27.23
N VAL A 299 0.69 -1.09 26.49
CA VAL A 299 1.80 -1.87 27.07
C VAL A 299 2.99 -0.99 27.42
N LYS A 300 3.27 0.06 26.64
CA LYS A 300 4.36 1.01 26.93
C LYS A 300 4.06 1.90 28.17
N GLU A 301 2.79 2.25 28.40
CA GLU A 301 2.38 3.02 29.60
C GLU A 301 2.40 2.22 30.90
N VAL A 302 2.36 0.88 30.84
CA VAL A 302 2.40 0.02 32.04
C VAL A 302 3.85 -0.32 32.45
N ILE A 303 4.83 -0.10 31.55
CA ILE A 303 6.26 -0.42 31.77
C ILE A 303 7.09 0.87 32.05
N SER A 304 6.50 2.05 31.89
CA SER A 304 7.11 3.34 32.27
C SER A 304 6.59 3.81 33.62
#